data_ab707936e330dfd8a47797d099788c50
#
_entry.id   ab707936e330dfd8a47797d099788c50
#
_cell.length_a   1.000
_cell.length_b   1.000
_cell.length_c   1.000
_cell.angle_alpha   90.00
_cell.angle_beta   90.00
_cell.angle_gamma   90.00
#
_symmetry.space_group_name_H-M   'P 1'
#
loop_
_entity.id
_entity.type
_entity.pdbx_description
1 polymer ?
#
loop_
_entity_poly.entity_id
_entity_poly.type
_entity_poly.pdbx_seq_one_letter_code
_entity_poly.pdbx_strand_id
1 'polypeptide(L)'
;MKRFIWIFMLMILVGCDNNDLTWISIKNATSIPIYTLPYSSEFTNPDWIQPGTTDEFYSISCDCLDGFTYFSFYYDSLIVLLKDDDENPIKFYKDGTTVNYNAELNPFINPEVWRKKDFDRSIDGSAFNTLEEKHIYEYYFSIEQENVKSLSVVDD
;
A
#
# COMPACT_ATOMS: atom_id res chain seq x y z
N MET A 1 43.00 14.81 -3.63
CA MET A 1 41.79 14.56 -4.45
C MET A 1 41.56 13.07 -4.79
N LYS A 2 42.55 12.20 -4.96
CA LYS A 2 42.35 10.78 -5.31
C LYS A 2 41.74 9.91 -4.19
N ARG A 3 41.83 10.27 -2.91
CA ARG A 3 41.30 9.52 -1.77
C ARG A 3 39.78 9.69 -1.54
N PHE A 4 39.19 10.78 -2.01
CA PHE A 4 37.73 11.03 -1.90
C PHE A 4 36.92 10.22 -2.92
N ILE A 5 37.49 9.88 -4.07
CA ILE A 5 36.81 9.10 -5.11
C ILE A 5 36.55 7.65 -4.63
N TRP A 6 37.46 7.09 -3.84
CA TRP A 6 37.32 5.73 -3.30
C TRP A 6 36.23 5.60 -2.24
N ILE A 7 36.01 6.66 -1.43
CA ILE A 7 34.94 6.67 -0.41
C ILE A 7 33.59 6.82 -1.09
N PHE A 8 33.48 7.59 -2.17
CA PHE A 8 32.25 7.73 -2.93
C PHE A 8 31.91 6.45 -3.71
N MET A 9 32.92 5.73 -4.20
CA MET A 9 32.72 4.45 -4.89
C MET A 9 32.35 3.30 -3.93
N LEU A 10 32.76 3.38 -2.65
CA LEU A 10 32.34 2.43 -1.62
C LEU A 10 30.88 2.65 -1.17
N MET A 11 30.37 3.87 -1.21
CA MET A 11 28.96 4.15 -0.87
C MET A 11 27.95 3.65 -1.93
N ILE A 12 28.41 3.44 -3.17
CA ILE A 12 27.57 2.90 -4.25
C ILE A 12 27.41 1.37 -4.15
N LEU A 13 28.24 0.71 -3.34
CA LEU A 13 28.19 -0.75 -3.15
C LEU A 13 27.35 -1.22 -1.96
N VAL A 14 26.71 -0.32 -1.22
CA VAL A 14 25.62 -0.70 -0.30
C VAL A 14 24.35 -0.83 -1.17
N GLY A 15 24.38 -1.82 -2.05
CA GLY A 15 23.18 -2.21 -2.79
C GLY A 15 22.15 -2.72 -1.80
N CYS A 16 20.88 -2.37 -2.02
CA CYS A 16 19.77 -3.06 -1.39
C CYS A 16 19.98 -4.57 -1.54
N ASP A 17 19.81 -5.32 -0.47
CA ASP A 17 19.81 -6.76 -0.56
C ASP A 17 18.67 -7.16 -1.49
N ASN A 18 18.97 -7.78 -2.63
CA ASN A 18 17.98 -8.17 -3.64
C ASN A 18 16.97 -9.23 -3.13
N ASN A 19 17.10 -9.63 -1.87
CA ASN A 19 16.24 -10.63 -1.24
C ASN A 19 15.03 -10.03 -0.53
N ASP A 20 15.00 -8.71 -0.32
CA ASP A 20 13.90 -8.03 0.38
C ASP A 20 12.91 -7.42 -0.60
N LEU A 21 11.63 -7.57 -0.30
CA LEU A 21 10.53 -6.96 -1.04
C LEU A 21 9.69 -6.08 -0.10
N THR A 22 9.28 -4.93 -0.60
CA THR A 22 8.30 -4.10 0.08
C THR A 22 6.96 -4.17 -0.66
N TRP A 23 5.90 -4.54 0.04
CA TRP A 23 4.53 -4.56 -0.46
C TRP A 23 3.73 -3.40 0.12
N ILE A 24 2.95 -2.76 -0.73
CA ILE A 24 1.96 -1.76 -0.34
C ILE A 24 0.58 -2.35 -0.57
N SER A 25 -0.22 -2.44 0.48
CA SER A 25 -1.47 -3.17 0.46
C SER A 25 -2.61 -2.37 1.08
N ILE A 26 -3.84 -2.65 0.67
CA ILE A 26 -5.06 -2.18 1.33
C ILE A 26 -5.76 -3.39 1.95
N LYS A 27 -6.10 -3.27 3.23
CA LYS A 27 -6.89 -4.26 3.95
C LYS A 27 -8.35 -3.83 4.01
N ASN A 28 -9.23 -4.72 3.62
CA ASN A 28 -10.67 -4.54 3.83
C ASN A 28 -11.06 -5.05 5.23
N ALA A 29 -11.28 -4.14 6.16
CA ALA A 29 -11.83 -4.46 7.49
C ALA A 29 -13.31 -4.08 7.63
N THR A 30 -14.01 -3.86 6.49
CA THR A 30 -15.46 -3.69 6.44
C THR A 30 -16.18 -5.03 6.28
N SER A 31 -17.50 -5.02 6.41
CA SER A 31 -18.35 -6.21 6.19
C SER A 31 -18.73 -6.44 4.72
N ILE A 32 -18.40 -5.51 3.82
CA ILE A 32 -18.74 -5.57 2.40
C ILE A 32 -17.48 -5.58 1.54
N PRO A 33 -17.50 -6.18 0.34
CA PRO A 33 -16.39 -6.09 -0.59
C PRO A 33 -16.09 -4.65 -1.00
N ILE A 34 -14.82 -4.29 -1.07
CA ILE A 34 -14.35 -2.98 -1.54
C ILE A 34 -13.51 -3.13 -2.80
N TYR A 35 -13.43 -2.07 -3.56
CA TYR A 35 -12.56 -1.95 -4.71
C TYR A 35 -11.73 -0.68 -4.61
N THR A 36 -10.43 -0.76 -4.86
CA THR A 36 -9.53 0.38 -4.75
C THR A 36 -9.04 0.83 -6.11
N LEU A 37 -9.11 2.13 -6.34
CA LEU A 37 -8.56 2.79 -7.51
C LEU A 37 -7.42 3.71 -7.07
N PRO A 38 -6.18 3.23 -6.97
CA PRO A 38 -5.05 4.12 -6.91
C PRO A 38 -4.94 4.81 -8.27
N TYR A 39 -4.82 6.12 -8.27
CA TYR A 39 -4.63 6.85 -9.51
C TYR A 39 -3.20 6.65 -10.00
N SER A 40 -2.96 5.56 -10.70
CA SER A 40 -1.83 5.34 -11.60
C SER A 40 -2.31 4.46 -12.75
N SER A 41 -1.92 4.81 -13.96
CA SER A 41 -2.43 4.27 -15.22
C SER A 41 -2.07 2.81 -15.53
N GLU A 42 -1.54 2.04 -14.60
CA GLU A 42 -0.94 0.73 -14.87
C GLU A 42 -1.69 -0.49 -14.29
N PHE A 43 -2.73 -0.31 -13.47
CA PHE A 43 -3.48 -1.43 -12.89
C PHE A 43 -4.81 -1.65 -13.60
N THR A 44 -4.90 -2.72 -14.36
CA THR A 44 -6.04 -3.04 -15.24
C THR A 44 -6.88 -4.23 -14.81
N ASN A 45 -6.80 -4.71 -13.57
CA ASN A 45 -7.63 -5.83 -13.17
C ASN A 45 -8.25 -5.62 -11.77
N PRO A 46 -9.52 -5.20 -11.73
CA PRO A 46 -10.20 -4.93 -10.48
C PRO A 46 -10.83 -6.19 -9.91
N ASP A 47 -10.12 -6.87 -9.03
CA ASP A 47 -10.77 -7.82 -8.15
C ASP A 47 -11.29 -7.11 -6.90
N TRP A 48 -12.51 -7.47 -6.48
CA TRP A 48 -13.08 -6.97 -5.25
C TRP A 48 -12.35 -7.55 -4.04
N ILE A 49 -11.78 -6.68 -3.21
CA ILE A 49 -11.16 -7.08 -1.95
C ILE A 49 -12.26 -7.55 -0.99
N GLN A 50 -12.26 -8.83 -0.67
CA GLN A 50 -13.27 -9.41 0.21
C GLN A 50 -13.10 -8.95 1.66
N PRO A 51 -14.17 -8.93 2.48
CA PRO A 51 -14.07 -8.65 3.90
C PRO A 51 -12.99 -9.48 4.60
N GLY A 52 -12.17 -8.81 5.41
CA GLY A 52 -11.07 -9.43 6.16
C GLY A 52 -9.82 -9.76 5.34
N THR A 53 -9.82 -9.54 4.03
CA THR A 53 -8.67 -9.80 3.16
C THR A 53 -7.85 -8.54 2.88
N THR A 54 -6.63 -8.74 2.40
CA THR A 54 -5.71 -7.69 1.98
C THR A 54 -5.41 -7.87 0.50
N ASP A 55 -5.38 -6.78 -0.25
CA ASP A 55 -4.94 -6.77 -1.64
C ASP A 55 -3.66 -5.97 -1.78
N GLU A 56 -2.67 -6.58 -2.42
CA GLU A 56 -1.40 -5.96 -2.76
C GLU A 56 -1.57 -5.14 -4.03
N PHE A 57 -1.32 -3.84 -3.98
CA PHE A 57 -1.39 -3.01 -5.17
C PHE A 57 -0.03 -2.49 -5.64
N TYR A 58 1.03 -2.76 -4.89
CA TYR A 58 2.38 -2.47 -5.36
C TYR A 58 3.44 -3.32 -4.67
N SER A 59 4.47 -3.72 -5.43
CA SER A 59 5.64 -4.45 -4.95
C SER A 59 6.93 -3.80 -5.43
N ILE A 60 7.89 -3.62 -4.53
CA ILE A 60 9.20 -3.05 -4.83
C ILE A 60 10.28 -4.00 -4.34
N SER A 61 11.31 -4.21 -5.15
CA SER A 61 12.50 -4.98 -4.77
C SER A 61 13.53 -4.13 -4.03
N CYS A 62 13.13 -3.45 -2.94
CA CYS A 62 14.04 -2.67 -2.11
C CYS A 62 13.36 -2.27 -0.78
N ASP A 63 14.04 -2.43 0.35
CA ASP A 63 13.63 -1.93 1.68
C ASP A 63 14.04 -0.45 1.88
N CYS A 64 14.06 0.35 0.82
CA CYS A 64 14.63 1.69 0.87
C CYS A 64 13.66 2.76 1.37
N LEU A 65 12.34 2.50 1.34
CA LEU A 65 11.31 3.46 1.72
C LEU A 65 10.23 2.78 2.55
N ASP A 66 9.75 3.48 3.58
CA ASP A 66 8.55 3.04 4.28
C ASP A 66 7.30 3.21 3.39
N GLY A 67 6.23 2.46 3.74
CA GLY A 67 5.01 2.43 2.93
C GLY A 67 4.35 3.79 2.77
N PHE A 68 4.39 4.64 3.80
CA PHE A 68 3.82 5.99 3.76
C PHE A 68 4.55 6.88 2.76
N THR A 69 5.89 6.93 2.85
CA THR A 69 6.73 7.74 1.96
C THR A 69 6.55 7.32 0.52
N TYR A 70 6.57 6.00 0.26
CA TYR A 70 6.36 5.46 -1.07
C TYR A 70 4.99 5.79 -1.62
N PHE A 71 3.92 5.48 -0.87
CA PHE A 71 2.55 5.74 -1.28
C PHE A 71 2.32 7.21 -1.60
N SER A 72 2.77 8.11 -0.70
CA SER A 72 2.64 9.56 -0.88
C SER A 72 3.47 10.11 -2.03
N PHE A 73 4.54 9.41 -2.45
CA PHE A 73 5.36 9.83 -3.59
C PHE A 73 4.70 9.48 -4.93
N TYR A 74 4.14 8.27 -5.05
CA TYR A 74 3.66 7.74 -6.33
C TYR A 74 2.18 7.99 -6.60
N TYR A 75 1.37 8.25 -5.57
CA TYR A 75 -0.07 8.43 -5.72
C TYR A 75 -0.50 9.82 -5.29
N ASP A 76 -1.47 10.40 -6.00
CA ASP A 76 -2.08 11.69 -5.65
C ASP A 76 -3.45 11.52 -5.00
N SER A 77 -4.08 10.36 -5.20
CA SER A 77 -5.36 10.02 -4.60
C SER A 77 -5.54 8.51 -4.47
N LEU A 78 -6.40 8.11 -3.54
CA LEU A 78 -6.93 6.76 -3.39
C LEU A 78 -8.45 6.85 -3.35
N ILE A 79 -9.11 6.16 -4.27
CA ILE A 79 -10.57 6.03 -4.29
C ILE A 79 -10.93 4.60 -3.92
N VAL A 80 -11.84 4.44 -2.96
CA VAL A 80 -12.37 3.15 -2.53
C VAL A 80 -13.86 3.12 -2.83
N LEU A 81 -14.27 2.19 -3.67
CA LEU A 81 -15.67 1.90 -3.96
C LEU A 81 -16.15 0.80 -3.01
N LEU A 82 -17.34 0.95 -2.52
CA LEU A 82 -18.03 -0.05 -1.71
C LEU A 82 -18.99 -0.81 -2.64
N LYS A 83 -18.98 -2.12 -2.59
CA LYS A 83 -19.92 -2.92 -3.36
C LYS A 83 -21.34 -2.60 -2.88
N ASP A 84 -22.24 -2.34 -3.83
CA ASP A 84 -23.63 -1.95 -3.60
C ASP A 84 -23.84 -0.51 -3.05
N ASP A 85 -22.77 0.31 -2.93
CA ASP A 85 -22.80 1.74 -2.60
C ASP A 85 -21.74 2.52 -3.40
N ASP A 86 -21.78 2.40 -4.71
CA ASP A 86 -20.87 3.06 -5.65
C ASP A 86 -21.12 4.56 -5.80
N GLU A 87 -22.28 5.04 -5.36
CA GLU A 87 -22.63 6.47 -5.37
C GLU A 87 -21.89 7.25 -4.28
N ASN A 88 -21.43 6.59 -3.21
CA ASN A 88 -20.76 7.20 -2.07
C ASN A 88 -19.30 6.73 -1.90
N PRO A 89 -18.42 6.90 -2.89
CA PRO A 89 -17.05 6.45 -2.79
C PRO A 89 -16.29 7.14 -1.65
N ILE A 90 -15.44 6.39 -0.98
CA ILE A 90 -14.45 6.96 -0.08
C ILE A 90 -13.33 7.53 -0.94
N LYS A 91 -12.88 8.76 -0.63
CA LYS A 91 -11.76 9.37 -1.36
C LYS A 91 -10.77 9.98 -0.39
N PHE A 92 -9.50 9.70 -0.63
CA PHE A 92 -8.37 10.29 0.06
C PHE A 92 -7.51 11.03 -0.96
N TYR A 93 -7.13 12.25 -0.65
CA TYR A 93 -6.27 13.07 -1.49
C TYR A 93 -5.00 13.46 -0.74
N LYS A 94 -3.93 13.65 -1.49
CA LYS A 94 -2.61 14.01 -0.98
C LYS A 94 -2.59 15.38 -0.27
N ASP A 95 -3.50 16.27 -0.62
CA ASP A 95 -3.67 17.58 0.05
C ASP A 95 -4.36 17.48 1.42
N GLY A 96 -4.70 16.26 1.86
CA GLY A 96 -5.38 15.97 3.12
C GLY A 96 -6.91 15.93 3.01
N THR A 97 -7.48 16.30 1.87
CA THR A 97 -8.93 16.19 1.66
C THR A 97 -9.39 14.74 1.75
N THR A 98 -10.48 14.50 2.48
CA THR A 98 -11.07 13.17 2.65
C THR A 98 -12.58 13.25 2.49
N VAL A 99 -13.15 12.32 1.72
CA VAL A 99 -14.60 12.24 1.45
C VAL A 99 -15.12 10.89 1.96
N ASN A 100 -16.25 10.90 2.65
CA ASN A 100 -16.95 9.73 3.19
C ASN A 100 -16.15 8.86 4.15
N TYR A 101 -15.12 9.41 4.77
CA TYR A 101 -14.28 8.72 5.76
C TYR A 101 -13.78 9.71 6.84
N ASN A 102 -13.19 9.20 7.92
CA ASN A 102 -12.55 10.03 8.93
C ASN A 102 -11.28 10.69 8.37
N ALA A 103 -11.25 12.04 8.36
CA ALA A 103 -10.14 12.80 7.77
C ALA A 103 -8.79 12.62 8.52
N GLU A 104 -8.83 12.35 9.82
CA GLU A 104 -7.61 12.10 10.60
C GLU A 104 -6.89 10.81 10.18
N LEU A 105 -7.60 9.92 9.49
CA LEU A 105 -7.09 8.64 9.02
C LEU A 105 -6.69 8.66 7.53
N ASN A 106 -6.45 9.85 6.96
CA ASN A 106 -6.01 9.96 5.57
C ASN A 106 -4.59 9.38 5.40
N PRO A 107 -4.39 8.34 4.55
CA PRO A 107 -3.12 7.65 4.40
C PRO A 107 -2.03 8.48 3.71
N PHE A 108 -2.36 9.65 3.15
CA PHE A 108 -1.38 10.54 2.52
C PHE A 108 -0.74 11.53 3.49
N ILE A 109 -1.39 11.82 4.62
CA ILE A 109 -0.92 12.84 5.57
C ILE A 109 -0.64 12.27 6.96
N ASN A 110 -1.17 11.09 7.28
CA ASN A 110 -0.98 10.45 8.58
C ASN A 110 -0.16 9.16 8.43
N PRO A 111 1.14 9.15 8.77
CA PRO A 111 1.96 7.94 8.69
C PRO A 111 1.56 6.88 9.71
N GLU A 112 0.88 7.24 10.82
CA GLU A 112 0.51 6.31 11.89
C GLU A 112 -0.64 5.36 11.51
N VAL A 113 -1.37 5.65 10.43
CA VAL A 113 -2.41 4.75 9.92
C VAL A 113 -1.85 3.56 9.15
N TRP A 114 -0.60 3.65 8.73
CA TRP A 114 0.11 2.56 8.09
C TRP A 114 0.63 1.56 9.12
N ARG A 115 0.35 0.30 8.88
CA ARG A 115 0.84 -0.80 9.71
C ARG A 115 1.87 -1.59 8.95
N LYS A 116 2.90 -2.07 9.65
CA LYS A 116 3.95 -2.93 9.09
C LYS A 116 3.76 -4.36 9.59
N LYS A 117 3.94 -5.29 8.68
CA LYS A 117 4.06 -6.73 8.95
C LYS A 117 5.22 -7.26 8.13
N ASP A 118 6.00 -8.16 8.67
CA ASP A 118 7.12 -8.82 8.01
C ASP A 118 6.96 -10.33 8.06
N PHE A 119 7.33 -11.00 6.97
CA PHE A 119 7.27 -12.44 6.83
C PHE A 119 8.13 -12.92 5.66
N ASP A 120 8.53 -14.19 5.71
CA ASP A 120 9.24 -14.84 4.62
C ASP A 120 8.27 -15.55 3.68
N ARG A 121 8.48 -15.45 2.39
CA ARG A 121 7.68 -16.12 1.37
C ARG A 121 8.55 -16.64 0.23
N SER A 122 8.27 -17.85 -0.21
CA SER A 122 8.85 -18.39 -1.44
C SER A 122 8.12 -17.80 -2.65
N ILE A 123 8.86 -17.11 -3.53
CA ILE A 123 8.35 -16.50 -4.75
C ILE A 123 8.98 -17.20 -5.94
N ASP A 124 8.21 -17.36 -7.02
CA ASP A 124 8.69 -17.96 -8.25
C ASP A 124 9.73 -17.05 -8.93
N GLY A 125 10.97 -17.45 -8.93
CA GLY A 125 12.06 -16.75 -9.60
C GLY A 125 11.98 -17.00 -11.11
N SER A 126 11.52 -16.01 -11.84
CA SER A 126 11.09 -16.05 -13.25
C SER A 126 12.14 -16.57 -14.28
N ALA A 127 13.38 -16.78 -13.90
CA ALA A 127 14.41 -17.15 -14.87
C ALA A 127 14.67 -18.68 -14.99
N PHE A 128 14.39 -19.48 -13.95
CA PHE A 128 14.76 -20.90 -13.92
C PHE A 128 13.76 -21.82 -13.20
N ASN A 129 12.51 -21.42 -12.97
CA ASN A 129 11.55 -22.15 -12.13
C ASN A 129 12.10 -22.50 -10.73
N THR A 130 12.94 -21.65 -10.17
CA THR A 130 13.46 -21.80 -8.82
C THR A 130 12.60 -20.96 -7.88
N LEU A 131 12.14 -21.56 -6.79
CA LEU A 131 11.53 -20.81 -5.69
C LEU A 131 12.66 -20.08 -4.95
N GLU A 132 12.58 -18.77 -4.91
CA GLU A 132 13.47 -17.93 -4.11
C GLU A 132 12.74 -17.54 -2.83
N GLU A 133 13.41 -17.72 -1.69
CA GLU A 133 12.90 -17.22 -0.42
C GLU A 133 13.16 -15.71 -0.34
N LYS A 134 12.11 -14.95 -0.16
CA LYS A 134 12.16 -13.48 -0.04
C LYS A 134 11.63 -13.07 1.32
N HIS A 135 12.31 -12.10 1.94
CA HIS A 135 11.80 -11.41 3.10
C HIS A 135 10.88 -10.27 2.64
N ILE A 136 9.65 -10.22 3.17
CA ILE A 136 8.62 -9.28 2.72
C ILE A 136 8.27 -8.34 3.86
N TYR A 137 8.39 -7.04 3.58
CA TYR A 137 7.89 -5.95 4.41
C TYR A 137 6.55 -5.48 3.83
N GLU A 138 5.45 -5.92 4.40
CA GLU A 138 4.12 -5.47 4.00
C GLU A 138 3.71 -4.25 4.81
N TYR A 139 3.51 -3.11 4.12
CA TYR A 139 2.88 -1.93 4.68
C TYR A 139 1.44 -1.88 4.21
N TYR A 140 0.49 -1.90 5.14
CA TYR A 140 -0.91 -1.89 4.80
C TYR A 140 -1.68 -0.80 5.53
N PHE A 141 -2.68 -0.25 4.84
CA PHE A 141 -3.69 0.65 5.36
C PHE A 141 -5.02 -0.09 5.43
N SER A 142 -5.74 0.00 6.56
CA SER A 142 -7.03 -0.66 6.73
C SER A 142 -8.19 0.29 6.50
N ILE A 143 -9.16 -0.13 5.69
CA ILE A 143 -10.47 0.52 5.60
C ILE A 143 -11.37 -0.12 6.65
N GLU A 144 -11.65 0.62 7.73
CA GLU A 144 -12.45 0.17 8.86
C GLU A 144 -13.90 0.65 8.70
N GLN A 145 -14.87 -0.22 8.98
CA GLN A 145 -16.30 0.05 8.78
C GLN A 145 -16.80 1.26 9.59
N GLU A 146 -16.38 1.38 10.84
CA GLU A 146 -16.79 2.47 11.73
C GLU A 146 -16.36 3.87 11.26
N ASN A 147 -15.36 3.93 10.38
CA ASN A 147 -14.85 5.18 9.82
C ASN A 147 -15.50 5.56 8.48
N VAL A 148 -16.34 4.69 7.92
CA VAL A 148 -17.09 4.93 6.69
C VAL A 148 -18.40 5.62 7.00
N LYS A 149 -18.56 6.88 6.57
CA LYS A 149 -19.72 7.71 6.93
C LYS A 149 -21.06 7.16 6.42
N SER A 150 -21.07 6.51 5.25
CA SER A 150 -22.30 5.93 4.70
C SER A 150 -22.76 4.66 5.44
N LEU A 151 -21.84 3.95 6.10
CA LEU A 151 -22.13 2.71 6.83
C LEU A 151 -22.40 2.94 8.32
N SER A 152 -22.04 4.10 8.87
CA SER A 152 -22.21 4.44 10.29
C SER A 152 -23.64 4.92 10.65
N VAL A 153 -24.56 5.00 9.70
CA VAL A 153 -25.93 5.55 9.90
C VAL A 153 -26.98 4.46 10.16
N VAL A 154 -26.62 3.21 10.36
CA VAL A 154 -27.59 2.08 10.47
C VAL A 154 -27.83 1.63 11.91
N ASP A 155 -27.55 2.42 12.92
CA ASP A 155 -27.92 2.13 14.33
C ASP A 155 -28.79 3.27 14.90
N ASP A 156 -30.07 3.30 14.51
CA ASP A 156 -31.18 3.91 15.27
C ASP A 156 -32.47 3.08 15.13
#